data_d7c37b26c77e4db338f0fdac1c7a2da5
#
_entry.id   d7c37b26c77e4db338f0fdac1c7a2da5
#
_cell.length_a   1.000
_cell.length_b   1.000
_cell.length_c   1.000
_cell.angle_alpha   90.00
_cell.angle_beta   90.00
_cell.angle_gamma   90.00
#
_symmetry.space_group_name_H-M   'P 1'
#
loop_
_entity.id
_entity.type
_entity.pdbx_description
1 polymer ?
#
loop_
_entity_poly.entity_id
_entity_poly.type
_entity_poly.pdbx_seq_one_letter_code
_entity_poly.pdbx_strand_id
1 'polypeptide(L)'
;MKQAKISRRSFLLGLGVLSSAALLTACSQPNSASSAASSQPTASSPASSALPAEPILSIEEFPRTDGSTACIPLIAQIMADTTGMDLETAQGCVNTNKTSWAWRNLGLYSDGDDGTRLILAYEPSESVKEELAADGRPLEQKAVGRDALVFIVNEDNPVQSLTQQQLKDIYAGRITNWKEVGGADLEIVPFQRGENSGSQTLFQKLLIQGGDLMDAPTELAPTEMGGLVDSIASYNNSANAIGFSVYYYIDQMYSRPGLRLLAVDGVAPSNDTIADQSYPLCNDFYAAIRQDSAADSPERKVYDWLSTEAGHHCIEKAGYVAVTEN
;
A
#
# COMPACT_ATOMS: atom_id res chain seq x y z
N MET A 1 -13.12 -33.75 29.84
CA MET A 1 -12.72 -34.92 29.02
C MET A 1 -11.69 -34.48 28.03
N LYS A 2 -10.49 -35.02 28.18
CA LYS A 2 -9.28 -35.11 27.34
C LYS A 2 -9.06 -34.11 26.19
N GLN A 3 -8.12 -33.20 26.48
CA GLN A 3 -7.32 -32.42 25.51
C GLN A 3 -6.37 -33.37 24.74
N ALA A 4 -6.29 -33.20 23.42
CA ALA A 4 -5.25 -33.83 22.61
C ALA A 4 -4.22 -32.77 22.21
N LYS A 5 -3.02 -32.91 22.77
CA LYS A 5 -1.81 -32.17 22.35
C LYS A 5 -1.30 -32.81 21.06
N ILE A 6 -1.07 -32.03 20.00
CA ILE A 6 -0.31 -32.48 18.82
C ILE A 6 1.09 -31.86 18.88
N SER A 7 2.07 -32.79 18.92
CA SER A 7 3.50 -32.58 19.06
C SER A 7 4.17 -32.19 17.73
N ARG A 8 5.11 -31.23 17.79
CA ARG A 8 6.09 -30.95 16.74
C ARG A 8 7.13 -32.08 16.67
N ARG A 9 7.37 -32.63 15.50
CA ARG A 9 8.65 -33.31 15.15
C ARG A 9 8.83 -33.28 13.62
N SER A 10 9.76 -32.51 13.15
CA SER A 10 11.00 -32.84 12.42
C SER A 10 10.86 -33.78 11.22
N PHE A 11 11.15 -33.28 10.04
CA PHE A 11 11.71 -34.09 8.95
C PHE A 11 12.93 -33.37 8.38
N LEU A 12 14.08 -33.94 8.67
CA LEU A 12 15.39 -33.67 8.07
C LEU A 12 15.76 -34.89 7.22
N LEU A 13 16.55 -34.63 6.18
CA LEU A 13 17.43 -35.52 5.44
C LEU A 13 16.97 -36.08 4.09
N GLY A 14 17.77 -35.74 3.09
CA GLY A 14 17.88 -36.38 1.79
C GLY A 14 18.92 -35.70 0.89
N LEU A 15 20.22 -35.85 1.23
CA LEU A 15 21.33 -35.53 0.32
C LEU A 15 21.33 -36.51 -0.87
N GLY A 16 21.57 -36.01 -2.06
CA GLY A 16 21.88 -36.77 -3.25
C GLY A 16 22.83 -36.00 -4.17
N VAL A 17 24.14 -36.22 -3.98
CA VAL A 17 25.22 -35.75 -4.85
C VAL A 17 25.32 -36.71 -6.02
N LEU A 18 25.40 -36.20 -7.25
CA LEU A 18 26.03 -36.91 -8.37
C LEU A 18 26.72 -35.91 -9.31
N SER A 19 28.00 -35.98 -9.22
CA SER A 19 29.01 -35.40 -10.11
C SER A 19 29.10 -36.19 -11.43
N SER A 20 29.28 -35.53 -12.56
CA SER A 20 30.05 -36.09 -13.68
C SER A 20 30.63 -34.96 -14.54
N ALA A 21 31.91 -35.07 -14.75
CA ALA A 21 32.80 -34.14 -15.41
C ALA A 21 33.04 -34.48 -16.88
N ALA A 22 33.66 -33.52 -17.57
CA ALA A 22 34.57 -33.57 -18.74
C ALA A 22 33.89 -33.71 -20.11
N LEU A 23 34.32 -33.06 -21.18
CA LEU A 23 35.70 -32.81 -21.71
C LEU A 23 35.71 -31.69 -22.75
N LEU A 24 36.84 -31.02 -22.77
CA LEU A 24 37.35 -30.04 -23.73
C LEU A 24 37.46 -30.58 -25.15
N THR A 25 37.26 -29.71 -26.16
CA THR A 25 38.16 -29.68 -27.32
C THR A 25 38.23 -28.28 -27.93
N ALA A 26 39.46 -27.78 -28.05
CA ALA A 26 39.84 -26.56 -28.74
C ALA A 26 40.13 -26.85 -30.22
N CYS A 27 40.01 -25.81 -31.07
CA CYS A 27 40.94 -25.45 -32.17
C CYS A 27 40.31 -24.33 -33.02
N SER A 28 40.90 -23.26 -33.02
CA SER A 28 41.85 -22.51 -33.88
C SER A 28 41.24 -21.51 -34.83
N GLN A 29 41.74 -20.25 -34.69
CA GLN A 29 41.68 -19.10 -35.60
C GLN A 29 42.45 -19.37 -36.92
N PRO A 30 42.48 -18.47 -37.98
CA PRO A 30 42.49 -16.99 -37.86
C PRO A 30 41.84 -16.16 -39.02
N ASN A 31 41.78 -14.81 -38.73
CA ASN A 31 41.92 -13.63 -39.64
C ASN A 31 40.84 -13.29 -40.69
N SER A 32 40.32 -12.09 -40.72
CA SER A 32 40.93 -10.78 -41.05
C SER A 32 39.87 -9.66 -41.02
N ALA A 33 40.28 -8.56 -40.42
CA ALA A 33 40.00 -7.15 -40.66
C ALA A 33 38.73 -6.68 -41.44
N SER A 34 37.92 -5.81 -40.84
CA SER A 34 37.81 -4.41 -41.29
C SER A 34 37.00 -3.56 -40.31
N SER A 35 37.52 -2.42 -40.01
CA SER A 35 37.06 -1.34 -39.18
C SER A 35 35.73 -0.73 -39.64
N ALA A 36 34.79 -0.53 -38.68
CA ALA A 36 33.90 0.64 -38.67
C ALA A 36 33.54 0.98 -37.21
N ALA A 37 34.08 2.08 -36.75
CA ALA A 37 33.75 2.68 -35.46
C ALA A 37 32.28 3.18 -35.50
N SER A 38 31.44 2.63 -34.61
CA SER A 38 30.15 3.23 -34.26
C SER A 38 30.24 3.56 -32.80
N SER A 39 30.39 4.84 -32.51
CA SER A 39 30.33 5.43 -31.19
C SER A 39 28.90 5.34 -30.64
N GLN A 40 28.68 4.45 -29.68
CA GLN A 40 27.51 4.51 -28.79
C GLN A 40 27.75 5.66 -27.79
N PRO A 41 26.78 6.53 -27.60
CA PRO A 41 26.79 7.43 -26.46
C PRO A 41 26.46 6.60 -25.21
N THR A 42 27.40 6.42 -24.32
CA THR A 42 27.16 6.03 -22.94
C THR A 42 26.38 7.14 -22.28
N ALA A 43 25.09 6.94 -22.13
CA ALA A 43 24.29 7.72 -21.19
C ALA A 43 24.74 7.34 -19.78
N SER A 44 25.63 8.12 -19.23
CA SER A 44 25.93 8.14 -17.80
C SER A 44 24.71 8.78 -17.13
N SER A 45 23.82 7.97 -16.57
CA SER A 45 22.92 8.43 -15.50
C SER A 45 23.82 8.92 -14.37
N PRO A 46 23.64 10.14 -13.87
CA PRO A 46 24.27 10.53 -12.63
C PRO A 46 23.62 9.70 -11.51
N ALA A 47 24.34 8.71 -11.01
CA ALA A 47 24.04 8.16 -9.69
C ALA A 47 24.22 9.33 -8.72
N SER A 48 23.10 9.89 -8.27
CA SER A 48 23.08 10.79 -7.13
C SER A 48 23.56 9.99 -5.94
N SER A 49 24.84 10.15 -5.60
CA SER A 49 25.40 9.70 -4.34
C SER A 49 24.96 10.67 -3.26
N ALA A 50 23.68 10.62 -2.88
CA ALA A 50 23.26 11.18 -1.62
C ALA A 50 23.96 10.36 -0.54
N LEU A 51 24.88 10.97 0.19
CA LEU A 51 25.43 10.42 1.42
C LEU A 51 24.24 10.04 2.32
N PRO A 52 24.27 8.87 2.99
CA PRO A 52 23.24 8.57 3.98
C PRO A 52 23.18 9.73 4.98
N ALA A 53 22.00 10.35 5.10
CA ALA A 53 21.80 11.42 6.08
C ALA A 53 22.14 10.83 7.46
N GLU A 54 22.86 11.58 8.30
CA GLU A 54 23.11 11.14 9.67
C GLU A 54 21.78 10.94 10.38
N PRO A 55 21.63 9.89 11.20
CA PRO A 55 20.42 9.66 11.98
C PRO A 55 20.05 10.90 12.81
N ILE A 56 18.77 11.28 12.78
CA ILE A 56 18.27 12.44 13.54
C ILE A 56 17.76 12.07 14.94
N LEU A 57 17.60 10.77 15.19
CA LEU A 57 17.17 10.19 16.47
C LEU A 57 18.00 8.96 16.81
N SER A 58 18.09 8.60 18.08
CA SER A 58 18.47 7.25 18.48
C SER A 58 17.29 6.27 18.26
N ILE A 59 17.57 4.98 18.29
CA ILE A 59 16.54 3.93 18.13
C ILE A 59 15.49 4.03 19.23
N GLU A 60 15.93 4.29 20.47
CA GLU A 60 15.08 4.40 21.65
C GLU A 60 14.19 5.65 21.62
N GLU A 61 14.63 6.70 20.92
CA GLU A 61 13.86 7.93 20.77
C GLU A 61 12.79 7.85 19.68
N PHE A 62 12.80 6.82 18.81
CA PHE A 62 11.81 6.75 17.73
C PHE A 62 10.38 6.77 18.32
N PRO A 63 9.51 7.70 17.89
CA PRO A 63 8.20 7.89 18.50
C PRO A 63 7.30 6.67 18.29
N ARG A 64 6.44 6.37 19.25
CA ARG A 64 5.39 5.36 19.07
C ARG A 64 4.51 5.74 17.90
N THR A 65 4.65 4.97 16.82
CA THR A 65 4.00 5.25 15.54
C THR A 65 2.93 4.20 15.24
N ASP A 66 1.75 4.67 14.84
CA ASP A 66 0.63 3.85 14.36
C ASP A 66 0.29 4.25 12.91
N GLY A 67 -0.62 3.55 12.28
CA GLY A 67 -0.99 3.90 10.91
C GLY A 67 -1.93 2.96 10.21
N SER A 68 -2.14 3.25 8.94
CA SER A 68 -2.84 2.36 8.03
C SER A 68 -1.97 1.15 7.66
N THR A 69 -2.58 -0.01 7.46
CA THR A 69 -1.87 -1.23 7.06
C THR A 69 -0.98 -1.01 5.83
N ALA A 70 -1.46 -0.26 4.84
CA ALA A 70 -0.69 0.05 3.65
C ALA A 70 0.45 1.06 3.89
N CYS A 71 0.61 1.63 5.08
CA CYS A 71 1.73 2.51 5.44
C CYS A 71 2.83 1.78 6.24
N ILE A 72 2.67 0.49 6.54
CA ILE A 72 3.66 -0.30 7.32
C ILE A 72 5.06 -0.22 6.71
N PRO A 73 5.28 -0.45 5.39
CA PRO A 73 6.61 -0.37 4.80
C PRO A 73 7.22 1.02 4.89
N LEU A 74 6.41 2.07 4.75
CA LEU A 74 6.88 3.44 4.89
C LEU A 74 7.29 3.76 6.32
N ILE A 75 6.51 3.36 7.33
CA ILE A 75 6.87 3.55 8.74
C ILE A 75 8.20 2.88 9.05
N ALA A 76 8.42 1.66 8.54
CA ALA A 76 9.69 0.94 8.70
C ALA A 76 10.85 1.67 8.00
N GLN A 77 10.64 2.21 6.80
CA GLN A 77 11.66 2.98 6.09
C GLN A 77 12.00 4.29 6.82
N ILE A 78 10.98 5.00 7.34
CA ILE A 78 11.19 6.22 8.16
C ILE A 78 12.00 5.87 9.41
N MET A 79 11.64 4.80 10.12
CA MET A 79 12.40 4.34 11.29
C MET A 79 13.85 4.06 10.92
N ALA A 80 14.10 3.31 9.84
CA ALA A 80 15.44 2.98 9.38
C ALA A 80 16.25 4.24 9.02
N ASP A 81 15.69 5.14 8.22
CA ASP A 81 16.41 6.32 7.71
C ASP A 81 16.62 7.39 8.81
N THR A 82 15.72 7.51 9.80
CA THR A 82 15.84 8.49 10.88
C THR A 82 16.66 8.02 12.06
N THR A 83 16.83 6.71 12.27
CA THR A 83 17.55 6.16 13.42
C THR A 83 18.84 5.41 13.06
N GLY A 84 19.07 5.12 11.76
CA GLY A 84 20.17 4.28 11.31
C GLY A 84 19.98 2.77 11.57
N MET A 85 18.76 2.35 12.00
CA MET A 85 18.40 0.94 12.13
C MET A 85 18.41 0.27 10.74
N ASP A 86 18.79 -1.00 10.65
CA ASP A 86 18.62 -1.73 9.39
C ASP A 86 17.13 -1.95 9.09
N LEU A 87 16.78 -1.94 7.79
CA LEU A 87 15.38 -1.97 7.36
C LEU A 87 14.66 -3.27 7.74
N GLU A 88 15.33 -4.41 7.73
CA GLU A 88 14.71 -5.70 8.09
C GLU A 88 14.32 -5.70 9.57
N THR A 89 15.20 -5.19 10.44
CA THR A 89 14.90 -4.99 11.86
C THR A 89 13.76 -4.00 12.05
N ALA A 90 13.78 -2.86 11.36
CA ALA A 90 12.72 -1.86 11.42
C ALA A 90 11.35 -2.44 11.01
N GLN A 91 11.30 -3.24 9.94
CA GLN A 91 10.09 -3.96 9.51
C GLN A 91 9.53 -4.88 10.58
N GLY A 92 10.42 -5.54 11.35
CA GLY A 92 10.01 -6.39 12.48
C GLY A 92 9.46 -5.62 13.69
N CYS A 93 9.75 -4.33 13.80
CA CYS A 93 9.30 -3.46 14.90
C CYS A 93 7.95 -2.79 14.63
N VAL A 94 7.55 -2.64 13.36
CA VAL A 94 6.33 -1.89 13.01
C VAL A 94 5.08 -2.74 13.19
N ASN A 95 4.13 -2.21 13.96
CA ASN A 95 2.80 -2.76 14.10
C ASN A 95 1.78 -1.62 14.05
N THR A 96 0.65 -1.83 13.38
CA THR A 96 -0.38 -0.79 13.20
C THR A 96 -1.76 -1.29 13.57
N ASN A 97 -2.62 -0.37 14.01
CA ASN A 97 -4.00 -0.65 14.41
C ASN A 97 -5.03 -0.31 13.33
N LYS A 98 -4.60 -0.15 12.06
CA LYS A 98 -5.44 0.26 10.93
C LYS A 98 -5.89 1.73 11.01
N THR A 99 -6.42 2.25 9.93
CA THR A 99 -6.70 3.68 9.74
C THR A 99 -7.51 4.31 10.86
N SER A 100 -8.70 3.84 11.11
CA SER A 100 -9.62 4.47 12.09
C SER A 100 -9.09 4.41 13.52
N TRP A 101 -8.44 3.31 13.90
CA TRP A 101 -7.84 3.18 15.23
C TRP A 101 -6.57 4.01 15.39
N ALA A 102 -5.75 4.15 14.35
CA ALA A 102 -4.58 5.01 14.41
C ALA A 102 -4.96 6.46 14.75
N TRP A 103 -6.01 7.00 14.09
CA TRP A 103 -6.53 8.33 14.40
C TRP A 103 -7.09 8.45 15.83
N ARG A 104 -7.87 7.45 16.29
CA ARG A 104 -8.37 7.41 17.68
C ARG A 104 -7.23 7.32 18.69
N ASN A 105 -6.25 6.48 18.44
CA ASN A 105 -5.09 6.29 19.32
C ASN A 105 -4.30 7.59 19.46
N LEU A 106 -4.14 8.36 18.38
CA LEU A 106 -3.47 9.65 18.45
C LEU A 106 -4.33 10.73 19.12
N GLY A 107 -5.60 10.85 18.74
CA GLY A 107 -6.46 11.99 19.15
C GLY A 107 -7.18 11.78 20.46
N LEU A 108 -7.56 10.53 20.81
CA LEU A 108 -8.39 10.24 21.99
C LEU A 108 -7.62 9.50 23.10
N TYR A 109 -6.67 8.62 22.74
CA TYR A 109 -6.07 7.67 23.67
C TYR A 109 -4.55 7.82 23.81
N SER A 110 -3.99 8.96 23.42
CA SER A 110 -2.54 9.19 23.41
C SER A 110 -1.93 9.60 24.77
N ASP A 111 -2.66 9.46 25.86
CA ASP A 111 -2.17 9.80 27.18
C ASP A 111 -1.15 8.79 27.72
N GLY A 112 -0.20 9.28 28.52
CA GLY A 112 0.86 8.48 29.12
C GLY A 112 2.03 8.19 28.17
N ASP A 113 3.05 7.52 28.72
CA ASP A 113 4.31 7.24 28.00
C ASP A 113 4.11 6.23 26.85
N ASP A 114 3.07 5.41 26.95
CA ASP A 114 2.75 4.36 25.96
C ASP A 114 1.79 4.82 24.86
N GLY A 115 1.38 6.10 24.83
CA GLY A 115 0.47 6.64 23.86
C GLY A 115 1.07 6.78 22.45
N THR A 116 0.23 6.67 21.41
CA THR A 116 0.61 6.99 20.02
C THR A 116 1.01 8.46 19.90
N ARG A 117 2.15 8.73 19.26
CA ARG A 117 2.72 10.08 19.10
C ARG A 117 2.71 10.57 17.66
N LEU A 118 2.85 9.65 16.71
CA LEU A 118 2.87 9.91 15.27
C LEU A 118 1.99 8.88 14.57
N ILE A 119 1.30 9.29 13.53
CA ILE A 119 0.63 8.34 12.63
C ILE A 119 0.97 8.61 11.18
N LEU A 120 1.02 7.53 10.38
CA LEU A 120 1.04 7.55 8.93
C LEU A 120 -0.25 6.86 8.45
N ALA A 121 -1.22 7.62 7.95
CA ALA A 121 -2.53 7.06 7.68
C ALA A 121 -3.28 7.78 6.54
N TYR A 122 -4.18 7.04 5.88
CA TYR A 122 -5.22 7.66 5.05
C TYR A 122 -6.20 8.42 5.95
N GLU A 123 -7.07 9.22 5.34
CA GLU A 123 -8.09 9.96 6.08
C GLU A 123 -8.96 9.05 6.97
N PRO A 124 -9.37 9.52 8.14
CA PRO A 124 -10.34 8.83 8.97
C PRO A 124 -11.74 8.90 8.35
N SER A 125 -12.62 7.95 8.72
CA SER A 125 -14.04 8.00 8.36
C SER A 125 -14.73 9.22 8.98
N GLU A 126 -15.89 9.61 8.45
CA GLU A 126 -16.65 10.74 8.98
C GLU A 126 -17.01 10.53 10.46
N SER A 127 -17.40 9.29 10.85
CA SER A 127 -17.67 8.98 12.25
C SER A 127 -16.45 9.22 13.17
N VAL A 128 -15.25 8.89 12.70
CA VAL A 128 -14.01 9.16 13.47
C VAL A 128 -13.68 10.65 13.51
N LYS A 129 -13.94 11.40 12.42
CA LYS A 129 -13.79 12.87 12.42
C LYS A 129 -14.72 13.52 13.43
N GLU A 130 -15.97 13.06 13.53
CA GLU A 130 -16.95 13.54 14.50
C GLU A 130 -16.51 13.23 15.94
N GLU A 131 -16.02 12.01 16.23
CA GLU A 131 -15.47 11.64 17.54
C GLU A 131 -14.29 12.54 17.91
N LEU A 132 -13.33 12.75 16.99
CA LEU A 132 -12.19 13.62 17.22
C LEU A 132 -12.58 15.08 17.43
N ALA A 133 -13.58 15.56 16.72
CA ALA A 133 -14.10 16.92 16.88
C ALA A 133 -14.82 17.13 18.22
N ALA A 134 -15.49 16.09 18.75
CA ALA A 134 -16.23 16.16 20.02
C ALA A 134 -15.31 16.10 21.24
N ASP A 135 -14.42 15.12 21.27
CA ASP A 135 -13.64 14.76 22.47
C ASP A 135 -12.13 14.66 22.21
N GLY A 136 -11.71 14.84 20.96
CA GLY A 136 -10.31 14.69 20.56
C GLY A 136 -9.47 15.92 20.91
N ARG A 137 -8.17 15.67 21.03
CA ARG A 137 -7.19 16.74 21.11
C ARG A 137 -6.89 17.30 19.72
N PRO A 138 -6.54 18.59 19.62
CA PRO A 138 -6.15 19.17 18.35
C PRO A 138 -4.96 18.44 17.73
N LEU A 139 -5.11 18.06 16.48
CA LEU A 139 -4.08 17.38 15.69
C LEU A 139 -3.54 18.32 14.62
N GLU A 140 -2.27 18.16 14.32
CA GLU A 140 -1.60 18.74 13.17
C GLU A 140 -1.32 17.62 12.18
N GLN A 141 -1.70 17.84 10.91
CA GLN A 141 -1.50 16.86 9.85
C GLN A 141 -1.02 17.52 8.57
N LYS A 142 -0.26 16.76 7.79
CA LYS A 142 0.13 17.17 6.43
C LYS A 142 0.13 15.96 5.50
N ALA A 143 -0.15 16.20 4.22
CA ALA A 143 0.02 15.21 3.18
C ALA A 143 1.51 14.90 3.01
N VAL A 144 1.88 13.63 3.01
CA VAL A 144 3.28 13.20 2.83
C VAL A 144 3.45 12.33 1.60
N GLY A 145 2.40 11.63 1.19
CA GLY A 145 2.45 10.82 -0.01
C GLY A 145 1.07 10.66 -0.64
N ARG A 146 1.09 10.19 -1.88
CA ARG A 146 -0.12 9.96 -2.68
C ARG A 146 -0.25 8.49 -3.04
N ASP A 147 -1.48 8.03 -3.04
CA ASP A 147 -1.90 6.69 -3.45
C ASP A 147 -3.22 6.81 -4.22
N ALA A 148 -3.85 5.70 -4.56
CA ALA A 148 -5.11 5.69 -5.27
C ALA A 148 -6.04 4.58 -4.80
N LEU A 149 -7.34 4.83 -4.87
CA LEU A 149 -8.35 3.78 -4.80
C LEU A 149 -8.36 3.02 -6.12
N VAL A 150 -8.12 1.71 -6.08
CA VAL A 150 -8.08 0.85 -7.27
C VAL A 150 -9.10 -0.27 -7.19
N PHE A 151 -9.55 -0.75 -8.34
CA PHE A 151 -10.50 -1.86 -8.46
C PHE A 151 -9.79 -3.11 -8.97
N ILE A 152 -10.16 -4.25 -8.38
CA ILE A 152 -9.53 -5.54 -8.58
C ILE A 152 -10.58 -6.50 -9.13
N VAL A 153 -10.22 -7.19 -10.20
CA VAL A 153 -10.98 -8.30 -10.76
C VAL A 153 -10.07 -9.50 -11.02
N ASN A 154 -10.65 -10.66 -11.23
CA ASN A 154 -9.90 -11.82 -11.73
C ASN A 154 -9.45 -11.57 -13.17
N GLU A 155 -8.29 -12.10 -13.56
CA GLU A 155 -7.75 -11.96 -14.93
C GLU A 155 -8.63 -12.59 -16.02
N ASP A 156 -9.46 -13.60 -15.66
CA ASP A 156 -10.44 -14.22 -16.57
C ASP A 156 -11.62 -13.28 -16.89
N ASN A 157 -11.81 -12.18 -16.15
CA ASN A 157 -12.82 -11.18 -16.49
C ASN A 157 -12.35 -10.36 -17.70
N PRO A 158 -13.11 -10.33 -18.81
CA PRO A 158 -12.67 -9.64 -20.04
C PRO A 158 -12.73 -8.10 -19.96
N VAL A 159 -13.43 -7.53 -18.96
CA VAL A 159 -13.59 -6.07 -18.82
C VAL A 159 -12.26 -5.45 -18.39
N GLN A 160 -11.71 -4.55 -19.19
CA GLN A 160 -10.43 -3.90 -18.95
C GLN A 160 -10.56 -2.54 -18.24
N SER A 161 -11.68 -1.86 -18.43
CA SER A 161 -11.93 -0.52 -17.91
C SER A 161 -13.39 -0.35 -17.56
N LEU A 162 -13.66 0.41 -16.50
CA LEU A 162 -14.99 0.87 -16.12
C LEU A 162 -14.96 2.39 -15.93
N THR A 163 -16.06 3.06 -16.26
CA THR A 163 -16.21 4.46 -15.88
C THR A 163 -16.55 4.57 -14.39
N GLN A 164 -16.26 5.71 -13.77
CA GLN A 164 -16.69 5.98 -12.39
C GLN A 164 -18.21 5.82 -12.23
N GLN A 165 -18.99 6.20 -13.25
CA GLN A 165 -20.44 6.02 -13.19
C GLN A 165 -20.83 4.54 -13.21
N GLN A 166 -20.21 3.70 -14.05
CA GLN A 166 -20.46 2.26 -14.04
C GLN A 166 -20.09 1.62 -12.71
N LEU A 167 -18.98 2.04 -12.10
CA LEU A 167 -18.59 1.59 -10.77
C LEU A 167 -19.64 1.99 -9.72
N LYS A 168 -20.11 3.25 -9.71
CA LYS A 168 -21.20 3.68 -8.84
C LYS A 168 -22.47 2.84 -9.05
N ASP A 169 -22.82 2.56 -10.28
CA ASP A 169 -24.03 1.78 -10.61
C ASP A 169 -23.92 0.31 -10.20
N ILE A 170 -22.72 -0.28 -10.30
CA ILE A 170 -22.44 -1.63 -9.80
C ILE A 170 -22.64 -1.68 -8.27
N TYR A 171 -22.01 -0.78 -7.54
CA TYR A 171 -22.07 -0.78 -6.07
C TYR A 171 -23.39 -0.27 -5.51
N ALA A 172 -24.23 0.37 -6.33
CA ALA A 172 -25.62 0.70 -6.01
C ALA A 172 -26.62 -0.41 -6.43
N GLY A 173 -26.14 -1.51 -7.03
CA GLY A 173 -27.00 -2.59 -7.51
C GLY A 173 -27.84 -2.26 -8.75
N ARG A 174 -27.49 -1.20 -9.50
CA ARG A 174 -28.15 -0.82 -10.75
C ARG A 174 -27.61 -1.59 -11.96
N ILE A 175 -26.31 -1.88 -11.96
CA ILE A 175 -25.65 -2.80 -12.90
C ILE A 175 -25.33 -4.07 -12.12
N THR A 176 -25.92 -5.19 -12.53
CA THR A 176 -25.80 -6.47 -11.79
C THR A 176 -25.20 -7.57 -12.62
N ASN A 177 -24.96 -7.35 -13.90
CA ASN A 177 -24.39 -8.34 -14.80
C ASN A 177 -23.26 -7.75 -15.64
N TRP A 178 -22.14 -8.45 -15.74
CA TRP A 178 -20.95 -8.00 -16.47
C TRP A 178 -21.22 -7.72 -17.95
N LYS A 179 -22.23 -8.38 -18.58
CA LYS A 179 -22.60 -8.08 -19.97
C LYS A 179 -23.06 -6.66 -20.21
N GLU A 180 -23.59 -5.98 -19.17
CA GLU A 180 -24.05 -4.60 -19.26
C GLU A 180 -22.88 -3.61 -19.44
N VAL A 181 -21.66 -4.06 -19.12
CA VAL A 181 -20.43 -3.28 -19.23
C VAL A 181 -19.40 -3.93 -20.17
N GLY A 182 -19.87 -4.79 -21.09
CA GLY A 182 -19.05 -5.41 -22.13
C GLY A 182 -18.32 -6.70 -21.70
N GLY A 183 -18.68 -7.26 -20.58
CA GLY A 183 -18.17 -8.53 -20.06
C GLY A 183 -19.00 -9.75 -20.47
N ALA A 184 -18.75 -10.88 -19.84
CA ALA A 184 -19.50 -12.11 -20.00
C ALA A 184 -20.90 -12.02 -19.39
N ASP A 185 -21.82 -12.92 -19.75
CA ASP A 185 -23.14 -13.02 -19.11
C ASP A 185 -23.02 -13.70 -17.74
N LEU A 186 -22.51 -12.96 -16.77
CA LEU A 186 -22.24 -13.38 -15.40
C LEU A 186 -22.73 -12.30 -14.42
N GLU A 187 -23.33 -12.73 -13.32
CA GLU A 187 -23.74 -11.82 -12.23
C GLU A 187 -22.51 -11.18 -11.59
N ILE A 188 -22.56 -9.89 -11.31
CA ILE A 188 -21.49 -9.17 -10.62
C ILE A 188 -21.60 -9.43 -9.11
N VAL A 189 -20.47 -9.78 -8.48
CA VAL A 189 -20.34 -9.95 -7.02
C VAL A 189 -19.43 -8.86 -6.47
N PRO A 190 -19.98 -7.73 -5.98
CA PRO A 190 -19.22 -6.60 -5.50
C PRO A 190 -18.85 -6.77 -4.02
N PHE A 191 -17.55 -6.92 -3.75
CA PHE A 191 -17.01 -6.95 -2.40
C PHE A 191 -16.84 -5.53 -1.86
N GLN A 192 -17.14 -5.35 -0.58
CA GLN A 192 -16.92 -4.11 0.16
C GLN A 192 -16.02 -4.36 1.38
N ARG A 193 -15.77 -3.33 2.16
CA ARG A 193 -15.02 -3.40 3.41
C ARG A 193 -15.88 -2.83 4.54
N GLY A 194 -15.54 -3.16 5.78
CA GLY A 194 -16.18 -2.55 6.94
C GLY A 194 -15.88 -1.05 7.04
N GLU A 195 -16.76 -0.30 7.65
CA GLU A 195 -16.73 1.17 7.78
C GLU A 195 -15.39 1.71 8.33
N ASN A 196 -14.76 1.00 9.26
CA ASN A 196 -13.50 1.40 9.86
C ASN A 196 -12.25 1.11 9.00
N SER A 197 -12.43 0.63 7.78
CA SER A 197 -11.36 0.38 6.82
C SER A 197 -10.99 1.64 6.05
N GLY A 198 -9.69 1.95 5.96
CA GLY A 198 -9.22 3.09 5.17
C GLY A 198 -9.62 3.00 3.69
N SER A 199 -9.61 1.80 3.08
CA SER A 199 -10.06 1.64 1.70
C SER A 199 -11.57 1.86 1.54
N GLN A 200 -12.40 1.52 2.54
CA GLN A 200 -13.83 1.84 2.54
C GLN A 200 -14.06 3.35 2.66
N THR A 201 -13.31 4.02 3.53
CA THR A 201 -13.36 5.49 3.66
C THR A 201 -13.05 6.16 2.32
N LEU A 202 -11.96 5.73 1.66
CA LEU A 202 -11.59 6.27 0.34
C LEU A 202 -12.64 5.96 -0.73
N PHE A 203 -13.20 4.76 -0.73
CA PHE A 203 -14.25 4.36 -1.64
C PHE A 203 -15.49 5.25 -1.49
N GLN A 204 -15.93 5.51 -0.26
CA GLN A 204 -17.05 6.41 0.01
C GLN A 204 -16.74 7.86 -0.39
N LYS A 205 -15.52 8.34 -0.07
CA LYS A 205 -15.11 9.72 -0.37
C LYS A 205 -14.93 9.96 -1.86
N LEU A 206 -14.17 9.11 -2.54
CA LEU A 206 -13.72 9.37 -3.91
C LEU A 206 -14.74 8.93 -4.96
N LEU A 207 -15.42 7.81 -4.71
CA LEU A 207 -16.36 7.26 -5.68
C LEU A 207 -17.81 7.52 -5.31
N ILE A 208 -18.27 7.08 -4.15
CA ILE A 208 -19.72 7.12 -3.81
C ILE A 208 -20.19 8.54 -3.56
N GLN A 209 -19.46 9.36 -2.81
CA GLN A 209 -19.73 10.79 -2.62
C GLN A 209 -21.14 11.08 -2.08
N GLY A 210 -21.61 10.25 -1.14
CA GLY A 210 -22.96 10.37 -0.57
C GLY A 210 -24.08 9.81 -1.46
N GLY A 211 -23.74 9.17 -2.60
CA GLY A 211 -24.69 8.46 -3.45
C GLY A 211 -25.15 7.13 -2.87
N ASP A 212 -26.02 6.45 -3.60
CA ASP A 212 -26.56 5.15 -3.21
C ASP A 212 -25.45 4.09 -3.13
N LEU A 213 -25.49 3.30 -2.08
CA LEU A 213 -24.60 2.15 -1.86
C LEU A 213 -25.44 0.99 -1.34
N MET A 214 -25.34 -0.17 -1.98
CA MET A 214 -26.00 -1.37 -1.51
C MET A 214 -25.36 -1.90 -0.23
N ASP A 215 -26.15 -2.49 0.66
CA ASP A 215 -25.61 -3.24 1.79
C ASP A 215 -24.87 -4.47 1.28
N ALA A 216 -23.61 -4.63 1.69
CA ALA A 216 -22.87 -5.84 1.38
C ALA A 216 -23.23 -6.94 2.38
N PRO A 217 -23.55 -8.17 1.93
CA PRO A 217 -23.61 -9.33 2.83
C PRO A 217 -22.29 -9.48 3.60
N THR A 218 -22.38 -9.99 4.83
CA THR A 218 -21.20 -10.11 5.72
C THR A 218 -20.04 -10.89 5.07
N GLU A 219 -20.36 -11.92 4.29
CA GLU A 219 -19.38 -12.74 3.55
C GLU A 219 -18.68 -11.97 2.41
N LEU A 220 -19.28 -10.88 1.93
CA LEU A 220 -18.71 -9.99 0.90
C LEU A 220 -18.06 -8.72 1.49
N ALA A 221 -17.92 -8.65 2.82
CA ALA A 221 -17.30 -7.53 3.53
C ALA A 221 -16.17 -8.00 4.47
N PRO A 222 -15.05 -8.53 3.94
CA PRO A 222 -13.93 -8.99 4.76
C PRO A 222 -13.36 -7.88 5.64
N THR A 223 -13.01 -8.21 6.88
CA THR A 223 -12.46 -7.25 7.85
C THR A 223 -11.02 -6.87 7.56
N GLU A 224 -10.25 -7.79 6.97
CA GLU A 224 -8.85 -7.59 6.64
C GLU A 224 -8.66 -7.24 5.15
N MET A 225 -7.67 -6.40 4.86
CA MET A 225 -7.38 -5.97 3.48
C MET A 225 -6.96 -7.17 2.61
N GLY A 226 -6.05 -8.01 3.11
CA GLY A 226 -5.65 -9.25 2.45
C GLY A 226 -6.81 -10.21 2.25
N GLY A 227 -7.75 -10.28 3.20
CA GLY A 227 -8.94 -11.11 3.10
C GLY A 227 -9.85 -10.74 1.92
N LEU A 228 -9.96 -9.47 1.56
CA LEU A 228 -10.69 -9.04 0.36
C LEU A 228 -9.97 -9.53 -0.91
N VAL A 229 -8.67 -9.35 -0.99
CA VAL A 229 -7.84 -9.79 -2.13
C VAL A 229 -7.93 -11.31 -2.29
N ASP A 230 -7.78 -12.06 -1.20
CA ASP A 230 -7.91 -13.54 -1.21
C ASP A 230 -9.32 -13.99 -1.60
N SER A 231 -10.35 -13.28 -1.15
CA SER A 231 -11.73 -13.58 -1.51
C SER A 231 -11.97 -13.45 -3.01
N ILE A 232 -11.45 -12.39 -3.64
CA ILE A 232 -11.57 -12.20 -5.08
C ILE A 232 -10.75 -13.24 -5.85
N ALA A 233 -9.54 -13.57 -5.37
CA ALA A 233 -8.66 -14.54 -6.01
C ALA A 233 -9.19 -15.99 -5.94
N SER A 234 -9.84 -16.34 -4.83
CA SER A 234 -10.28 -17.73 -4.53
C SER A 234 -11.78 -17.96 -4.67
N TYR A 235 -12.56 -16.95 -5.04
CA TYR A 235 -14.00 -17.09 -5.22
C TYR A 235 -14.32 -18.16 -6.29
N ASN A 236 -15.27 -19.04 -6.01
CA ASN A 236 -15.61 -20.18 -6.88
C ASN A 236 -15.96 -19.80 -8.33
N ASN A 237 -16.43 -18.56 -8.53
CA ASN A 237 -16.66 -17.93 -9.83
C ASN A 237 -15.88 -16.62 -9.86
N SER A 238 -14.57 -16.70 -9.72
CA SER A 238 -13.68 -15.53 -9.57
C SER A 238 -13.87 -14.46 -10.64
N ALA A 239 -14.21 -14.85 -11.88
CA ALA A 239 -14.54 -13.93 -12.97
C ALA A 239 -15.75 -13.02 -12.68
N ASN A 240 -16.59 -13.36 -11.69
CA ASN A 240 -17.75 -12.57 -11.30
C ASN A 240 -17.42 -11.46 -10.31
N ALA A 241 -16.34 -11.64 -9.54
CA ALA A 241 -16.01 -10.79 -8.41
C ALA A 241 -15.39 -9.46 -8.85
N ILE A 242 -15.75 -8.39 -8.14
CA ILE A 242 -15.06 -7.10 -8.16
C ILE A 242 -14.88 -6.63 -6.71
N GLY A 243 -13.74 -6.03 -6.41
CA GLY A 243 -13.48 -5.39 -5.12
C GLY A 243 -12.54 -4.22 -5.29
N PHE A 244 -12.18 -3.58 -4.19
CA PHE A 244 -11.31 -2.41 -4.21
C PHE A 244 -10.30 -2.44 -3.05
N SER A 245 -9.21 -1.74 -3.26
CA SER A 245 -8.13 -1.55 -2.29
C SER A 245 -7.40 -0.24 -2.60
N VAL A 246 -6.26 -0.03 -1.96
CA VAL A 246 -5.33 1.03 -2.33
C VAL A 246 -4.22 0.47 -3.23
N TYR A 247 -3.75 1.27 -4.18
CA TYR A 247 -2.81 0.83 -5.22
C TYR A 247 -1.54 0.24 -4.62
N TYR A 248 -0.89 0.97 -3.70
CA TYR A 248 0.35 0.52 -3.09
C TYR A 248 0.23 -0.86 -2.44
N TYR A 249 -0.89 -1.12 -1.75
CA TYR A 249 -1.09 -2.41 -1.09
C TYR A 249 -1.13 -3.57 -2.09
N ILE A 250 -1.82 -3.40 -3.21
CA ILE A 250 -1.96 -4.44 -4.23
C ILE A 250 -0.67 -4.61 -5.02
N ASP A 251 -0.02 -3.51 -5.38
CA ASP A 251 1.17 -3.52 -6.24
C ASP A 251 2.43 -4.00 -5.48
N GLN A 252 2.63 -3.51 -4.26
CA GLN A 252 3.89 -3.69 -3.52
C GLN A 252 3.80 -4.66 -2.34
N MET A 253 2.64 -4.78 -1.67
CA MET A 253 2.55 -5.56 -0.43
C MET A 253 1.85 -6.91 -0.60
N TYR A 254 0.79 -6.98 -1.39
CA TYR A 254 -0.09 -8.13 -1.41
C TYR A 254 -0.61 -8.47 -2.80
N SER A 255 0.31 -8.75 -3.71
CA SER A 255 -0.03 -9.25 -5.04
C SER A 255 -0.48 -10.71 -5.00
N ARG A 256 -1.48 -11.06 -5.82
CA ARG A 256 -1.92 -12.44 -6.02
C ARG A 256 -1.95 -12.76 -7.52
N PRO A 257 -1.40 -13.91 -7.95
CA PRO A 257 -1.59 -14.40 -9.31
C PRO A 257 -3.07 -14.51 -9.66
N GLY A 258 -3.41 -14.23 -10.91
CA GLY A 258 -4.78 -14.32 -11.38
C GLY A 258 -5.65 -13.10 -11.07
N LEU A 259 -5.08 -12.03 -10.52
CA LEU A 259 -5.77 -10.76 -10.29
C LEU A 259 -5.24 -9.66 -11.21
N ARG A 260 -6.12 -8.75 -11.55
CA ARG A 260 -5.82 -7.60 -12.40
C ARG A 260 -6.48 -6.34 -11.87
N LEU A 261 -5.78 -5.21 -11.97
CA LEU A 261 -6.34 -3.89 -11.72
C LEU A 261 -7.13 -3.42 -12.94
N LEU A 262 -8.30 -2.83 -12.69
CA LEU A 262 -9.11 -2.18 -13.74
C LEU A 262 -8.62 -0.76 -13.98
N ALA A 263 -8.62 -0.36 -15.25
CA ALA A 263 -8.58 1.06 -15.59
C ALA A 263 -9.89 1.74 -15.18
N VAL A 264 -9.80 2.99 -14.74
CA VAL A 264 -10.97 3.83 -14.44
C VAL A 264 -10.99 5.00 -15.43
N ASP A 265 -12.14 5.21 -16.08
CA ASP A 265 -12.28 6.20 -17.16
C ASP A 265 -11.21 6.07 -18.26
N GLY A 266 -10.74 4.84 -18.49
CA GLY A 266 -9.73 4.52 -19.51
C GLY A 266 -8.28 4.70 -19.04
N VAL A 267 -8.02 5.14 -17.79
CA VAL A 267 -6.68 5.32 -17.25
C VAL A 267 -6.34 4.15 -16.32
N ALA A 268 -5.25 3.46 -16.60
CA ALA A 268 -4.74 2.39 -15.73
C ALA A 268 -3.99 2.99 -14.52
N PRO A 269 -4.15 2.44 -13.31
CA PRO A 269 -3.38 2.90 -12.15
C PRO A 269 -1.91 2.49 -12.27
N SER A 270 -1.02 3.43 -12.00
CA SER A 270 0.44 3.23 -11.90
C SER A 270 1.03 4.36 -11.06
N ASN A 271 2.27 4.22 -10.60
CA ASN A 271 2.95 5.30 -9.89
C ASN A 271 2.97 6.60 -10.73
N ASP A 272 3.19 6.51 -12.05
CA ASP A 272 3.21 7.68 -12.93
C ASP A 272 1.84 8.36 -13.00
N THR A 273 0.75 7.59 -13.22
CA THR A 273 -0.61 8.14 -13.34
C THR A 273 -1.17 8.60 -11.99
N ILE A 274 -0.63 8.12 -10.89
CA ILE A 274 -0.94 8.60 -9.53
C ILE A 274 -0.15 9.87 -9.24
N ALA A 275 1.12 9.94 -9.63
CA ALA A 275 1.98 11.11 -9.42
C ALA A 275 1.47 12.33 -10.19
N ASP A 276 1.13 12.18 -11.47
CA ASP A 276 0.62 13.24 -12.32
C ASP A 276 -0.91 13.47 -12.19
N GLN A 277 -1.58 12.65 -11.35
CA GLN A 277 -3.02 12.69 -11.06
C GLN A 277 -3.92 12.47 -12.30
N SER A 278 -3.40 11.85 -13.35
CA SER A 278 -4.21 11.44 -14.50
C SER A 278 -5.14 10.26 -14.16
N TYR A 279 -4.78 9.42 -13.19
CA TYR A 279 -5.71 8.43 -12.62
C TYR A 279 -6.75 9.14 -11.73
N PRO A 280 -8.05 8.93 -11.95
CA PRO A 280 -9.09 9.83 -11.40
C PRO A 280 -9.37 9.65 -9.90
N LEU A 281 -8.94 8.54 -9.29
CA LEU A 281 -9.25 8.21 -7.90
C LEU A 281 -8.01 8.27 -6.99
N CYS A 282 -7.16 9.27 -7.22
CA CYS A 282 -6.01 9.56 -6.36
C CYS A 282 -6.43 10.11 -5.01
N ASN A 283 -5.67 9.81 -3.97
CA ASN A 283 -5.81 10.37 -2.64
C ASN A 283 -4.47 10.45 -1.93
N ASP A 284 -4.29 11.53 -1.20
CA ASP A 284 -3.11 11.66 -0.36
C ASP A 284 -3.28 10.87 0.95
N PHE A 285 -2.16 10.47 1.54
CA PHE A 285 -2.11 9.98 2.91
C PHE A 285 -1.23 10.91 3.75
N TYR A 286 -1.43 10.86 5.06
CA TYR A 286 -0.99 11.92 5.96
C TYR A 286 -0.05 11.40 7.03
N ALA A 287 0.92 12.24 7.40
CA ALA A 287 1.53 12.20 8.72
C ALA A 287 0.70 13.10 9.65
N ALA A 288 0.46 12.65 10.88
CA ALA A 288 -0.19 13.48 11.88
C ALA A 288 0.43 13.27 13.27
N ILE A 289 0.48 14.35 14.04
CA ILE A 289 0.91 14.42 15.43
C ILE A 289 -0.07 15.27 16.22
N ARG A 290 0.07 15.30 17.53
CA ARG A 290 -0.68 16.25 18.35
C ARG A 290 -0.15 17.67 18.13
N GLN A 291 -1.05 18.64 18.06
CA GLN A 291 -0.68 20.04 17.88
C GLN A 291 0.17 20.60 19.04
N ASP A 292 -0.01 20.05 20.26
CA ASP A 292 0.73 20.44 21.44
C ASP A 292 2.06 19.67 21.63
N SER A 293 2.50 18.88 20.63
CA SER A 293 3.82 18.23 20.65
C SER A 293 4.93 19.29 20.73
N ALA A 294 5.88 19.11 21.67
CA ALA A 294 6.97 20.04 21.86
C ALA A 294 7.86 20.15 20.61
N ALA A 295 8.44 21.32 20.38
CA ALA A 295 9.25 21.58 19.19
C ALA A 295 10.49 20.67 19.05
N ASP A 296 11.01 20.16 20.17
CA ASP A 296 12.16 19.28 20.24
C ASP A 296 11.77 17.79 20.47
N SER A 297 10.47 17.49 20.50
CA SER A 297 10.00 16.10 20.68
C SER A 297 10.36 15.22 19.50
N PRO A 298 10.56 13.91 19.72
CA PRO A 298 10.88 12.96 18.64
C PRO A 298 9.85 12.95 17.51
N GLU A 299 8.56 12.95 17.83
CA GLU A 299 7.49 12.96 16.84
C GLU A 299 7.50 14.25 16.01
N ARG A 300 7.79 15.40 16.60
CA ARG A 300 7.92 16.68 15.89
C ARG A 300 9.11 16.64 14.92
N LYS A 301 10.26 16.12 15.37
CA LYS A 301 11.44 15.98 14.51
C LYS A 301 11.17 15.10 13.28
N VAL A 302 10.52 13.93 13.48
CA VAL A 302 10.15 13.05 12.35
C VAL A 302 9.11 13.71 11.46
N TYR A 303 8.09 14.32 12.04
CA TYR A 303 7.05 15.04 11.31
C TYR A 303 7.66 16.11 10.42
N ASP A 304 8.50 16.99 10.95
CA ASP A 304 9.14 18.07 10.17
C ASP A 304 10.12 17.52 9.13
N TRP A 305 10.88 16.46 9.47
CA TRP A 305 11.82 15.82 8.56
C TRP A 305 11.12 15.24 7.30
N LEU A 306 9.89 14.77 7.40
CA LEU A 306 9.13 14.27 6.26
C LEU A 306 8.88 15.31 5.16
N SER A 307 9.00 16.62 5.45
CA SER A 307 8.91 17.69 4.44
C SER A 307 10.27 18.09 3.84
N THR A 308 11.36 17.44 4.27
CA THR A 308 12.69 17.68 3.71
C THR A 308 12.94 16.85 2.45
N GLU A 309 13.96 17.20 1.68
CA GLU A 309 14.40 16.37 0.54
C GLU A 309 14.72 14.94 0.96
N ALA A 310 15.33 14.73 2.13
CA ALA A 310 15.61 13.41 2.68
C ALA A 310 14.32 12.64 3.02
N GLY A 311 13.31 13.32 3.58
CA GLY A 311 12.00 12.73 3.84
C GLY A 311 11.26 12.33 2.56
N HIS A 312 11.27 13.18 1.54
CA HIS A 312 10.69 12.84 0.24
C HIS A 312 11.40 11.64 -0.39
N HIS A 313 12.74 11.63 -0.38
CA HIS A 313 13.51 10.49 -0.88
C HIS A 313 13.21 9.17 -0.12
N CYS A 314 13.01 9.25 1.20
CA CYS A 314 12.58 8.10 2.00
C CYS A 314 11.23 7.55 1.54
N ILE A 315 10.26 8.43 1.26
CA ILE A 315 8.92 8.05 0.78
C ILE A 315 9.02 7.36 -0.59
N GLU A 316 9.79 7.93 -1.52
CA GLU A 316 10.04 7.36 -2.84
C GLU A 316 10.80 6.03 -2.78
N LYS A 317 11.83 5.94 -1.93
CA LYS A 317 12.60 4.72 -1.68
C LYS A 317 11.72 3.60 -1.13
N ALA A 318 10.71 3.92 -0.34
CA ALA A 318 9.71 2.97 0.14
C ALA A 318 8.67 2.60 -0.94
N GLY A 319 8.74 3.18 -2.16
CA GLY A 319 7.90 2.85 -3.31
C GLY A 319 6.60 3.66 -3.41
N TYR A 320 6.44 4.70 -2.58
CA TYR A 320 5.27 5.61 -2.64
C TYR A 320 5.55 6.83 -3.52
N VAL A 321 4.49 7.50 -3.91
CA VAL A 321 4.59 8.82 -4.55
C VAL A 321 4.67 9.88 -3.45
N ALA A 322 5.79 10.59 -3.36
CA ALA A 322 5.94 11.70 -2.41
C ALA A 322 5.08 12.90 -2.83
N VAL A 323 4.50 13.61 -1.87
CA VAL A 323 3.82 14.89 -2.09
C VAL A 323 4.76 15.99 -1.67
N THR A 324 5.16 16.82 -2.63
CA THR A 324 5.91 18.07 -2.38
C THR A 324 4.91 19.22 -2.32
N GLU A 325 4.87 19.94 -1.21
CA GLU A 325 4.11 21.20 -1.15
C GLU A 325 4.72 22.19 -2.16
N ASN A 326 3.90 22.69 -3.10
CA ASN A 326 4.26 23.75 -4.02
C ASN A 326 4.11 25.12 -3.35
#